data_92a273c5b6d6a563cc1a57f98ee1986f
#
_entry.id   92a273c5b6d6a563cc1a57f98ee1986f
#
_cell.length_a   1.000
_cell.length_b   1.000
_cell.length_c   1.000
_cell.angle_alpha   90.00
_cell.angle_beta   90.00
_cell.angle_gamma   90.00
#
_symmetry.space_group_name_H-M   'P 1'
#
loop_
_entity.id
_entity.type
_entity.pdbx_description
1 polymer ?
#
loop_
_entity_poly.entity_id
_entity_poly.type
_entity_poly.pdbx_seq_one_letter_code
_entity_poly.pdbx_strand_id
1 'polypeptide(L)'
;MIGIVVVSHSATLAAGLQELAAQLGSPARLLLAAGVDDPAHPIGTDAIAVMSAIEEADDGSGVLVLMDLGSALLSAETALELLPPELSARVRLCPAPLVEGTLAAVVAAGAGLGLDEVAAEALGALGPKQAMLPAKEASAVIEAAPLADEGWLRCEVVVDNPHGLHVRPAARLVAALKPFAAELRLLRGDKEVNPRSLTRLAMLNVRKGDRLSLLARGEDAAAALACFQQLADERFGD
;
A
#
# COMPACT_ATOMS: atom_id res chain seq x y z
N MET A 1 -2.17 -20.21 20.11
CA MET A 1 -2.55 -20.20 18.66
C MET A 1 -2.22 -18.83 18.10
N ILE A 2 -1.63 -18.75 16.89
CA ILE A 2 -1.27 -17.46 16.30
C ILE A 2 -2.49 -16.55 16.19
N GLY A 3 -2.39 -15.34 16.78
CA GLY A 3 -3.39 -14.29 16.64
C GLY A 3 -3.22 -13.55 15.32
N ILE A 4 -4.33 -13.14 14.72
CA ILE A 4 -4.33 -12.37 13.46
C ILE A 4 -4.89 -10.98 13.75
N VAL A 5 -4.16 -9.93 13.37
CA VAL A 5 -4.62 -8.54 13.47
C VAL A 5 -4.68 -7.92 12.07
N VAL A 6 -5.80 -7.32 11.74
CA VAL A 6 -5.99 -6.54 10.52
C VAL A 6 -5.99 -5.07 10.84
N VAL A 7 -5.05 -4.33 10.25
CA VAL A 7 -4.98 -2.87 10.34
C VAL A 7 -5.52 -2.27 9.04
N SER A 8 -6.56 -1.45 9.14
CA SER A 8 -7.19 -0.85 7.97
C SER A 8 -7.62 0.59 8.23
N HIS A 9 -7.55 1.43 7.19
CA HIS A 9 -8.10 2.79 7.27
C HIS A 9 -9.63 2.80 7.40
N SER A 10 -10.30 1.75 6.95
CA SER A 10 -11.76 1.67 6.92
C SER A 10 -12.28 0.56 7.84
N ALA A 11 -13.01 0.94 8.88
CA ALA A 11 -13.70 0.00 9.76
C ALA A 11 -14.69 -0.90 8.97
N THR A 12 -15.40 -0.35 7.98
CA THR A 12 -16.32 -1.11 7.14
C THR A 12 -15.61 -2.15 6.28
N LEU A 13 -14.43 -1.81 5.71
CA LEU A 13 -13.63 -2.77 4.95
C LEU A 13 -13.17 -3.91 5.84
N ALA A 14 -12.65 -3.59 7.01
CA ALA A 14 -12.18 -4.60 7.96
C ALA A 14 -13.31 -5.49 8.48
N ALA A 15 -14.48 -4.92 8.77
CA ALA A 15 -15.67 -5.67 9.17
C ALA A 15 -16.12 -6.66 8.07
N GLY A 16 -16.16 -6.22 6.80
CA GLY A 16 -16.47 -7.10 5.67
C GLY A 16 -15.46 -8.24 5.51
N LEU A 17 -14.18 -7.98 5.77
CA LEU A 17 -13.17 -9.03 5.77
C LEU A 17 -13.36 -10.02 6.93
N GLN A 18 -13.73 -9.53 8.11
CA GLN A 18 -14.06 -10.39 9.26
C GLN A 18 -15.28 -11.27 8.97
N GLU A 19 -16.31 -10.75 8.29
CA GLU A 19 -17.46 -11.55 7.86
C GLU A 19 -17.05 -12.69 6.92
N LEU A 20 -16.15 -12.43 5.97
CA LEU A 20 -15.60 -13.48 5.08
C LEU A 20 -14.81 -14.51 5.86
N ALA A 21 -13.97 -14.10 6.80
CA ALA A 21 -13.18 -15.00 7.63
C ALA A 21 -14.06 -15.88 8.51
N ALA A 22 -15.16 -15.35 9.05
CA ALA A 22 -16.11 -16.11 9.86
C ALA A 22 -16.75 -17.30 9.12
N GLN A 23 -16.93 -17.20 7.78
CA GLN A 23 -17.46 -18.29 6.97
C GLN A 23 -16.51 -19.50 6.88
N LEU A 24 -15.22 -19.31 7.21
CA LEU A 24 -14.25 -20.40 7.15
C LEU A 24 -14.33 -21.35 8.36
N GLY A 25 -15.06 -20.99 9.41
CA GLY A 25 -15.22 -21.80 10.62
C GLY A 25 -13.89 -22.06 11.36
N SER A 26 -12.87 -21.25 11.14
CA SER A 26 -11.58 -21.35 11.81
C SER A 26 -11.67 -20.91 13.27
N PRO A 27 -11.03 -21.61 14.23
CA PRO A 27 -10.96 -21.18 15.62
C PRO A 27 -9.95 -20.04 15.86
N ALA A 28 -9.22 -19.59 14.83
CA ALA A 28 -8.22 -18.55 14.98
C ALA A 28 -8.84 -17.20 15.36
N ARG A 29 -8.17 -16.47 16.25
CA ARG A 29 -8.59 -15.13 16.67
C ARG A 29 -8.22 -14.13 15.58
N LEU A 30 -9.23 -13.42 15.04
CA LEU A 30 -9.07 -12.31 14.13
C LEU A 30 -9.57 -11.03 14.80
N LEU A 31 -8.66 -10.10 15.05
CA LEU A 31 -8.95 -8.80 15.64
C LEU A 31 -8.74 -7.67 14.60
N LEU A 32 -9.49 -6.61 14.78
CA LEU A 32 -9.47 -5.47 13.86
C LEU A 32 -8.98 -4.21 14.59
N ALA A 33 -8.03 -3.51 14.00
CA ALA A 33 -7.64 -2.16 14.36
C ALA A 33 -7.88 -1.27 13.13
N ALA A 34 -9.10 -0.72 13.00
CA ALA A 34 -9.54 -0.12 11.76
C ALA A 34 -10.40 1.12 11.96
N GLY A 35 -10.10 2.16 11.15
CA GLY A 35 -10.71 3.47 11.29
C GLY A 35 -10.14 4.25 12.47
N VAL A 36 -10.66 5.45 12.66
CA VAL A 36 -10.37 6.32 13.80
C VAL A 36 -11.70 6.77 14.43
N ASP A 37 -11.67 7.08 15.74
CA ASP A 37 -12.85 7.55 16.48
C ASP A 37 -13.08 9.06 16.24
N ASP A 38 -13.29 9.40 14.96
CA ASP A 38 -13.68 10.74 14.50
C ASP A 38 -14.87 10.60 13.55
N PRO A 39 -16.10 10.91 13.98
CA PRO A 39 -17.28 10.81 13.14
C PRO A 39 -17.26 11.68 11.88
N ALA A 40 -16.49 12.77 11.88
CA ALA A 40 -16.33 13.66 10.72
C ALA A 40 -15.34 13.11 9.70
N HIS A 41 -14.31 12.39 10.17
CA HIS A 41 -13.21 11.85 9.35
C HIS A 41 -12.87 10.42 9.77
N PRO A 42 -13.78 9.44 9.60
CA PRO A 42 -13.63 8.10 10.17
C PRO A 42 -12.56 7.23 9.46
N ILE A 43 -11.97 7.74 8.38
CA ILE A 43 -10.96 7.03 7.59
C ILE A 43 -9.57 7.37 8.13
N GLY A 44 -8.88 6.37 8.67
CA GLY A 44 -7.54 6.52 9.24
C GLY A 44 -7.11 5.28 10.03
N THR A 45 -5.93 5.35 10.64
CA THR A 45 -5.38 4.29 11.50
C THR A 45 -4.86 4.91 12.80
N ASP A 46 -5.01 4.19 13.90
CA ASP A 46 -4.57 4.59 15.24
C ASP A 46 -3.59 3.55 15.80
N ALA A 47 -2.37 3.98 16.11
CA ALA A 47 -1.32 3.12 16.64
C ALA A 47 -1.69 2.53 18.02
N ILE A 48 -2.44 3.24 18.85
CA ILE A 48 -2.90 2.74 20.16
C ILE A 48 -3.94 1.62 19.97
N ALA A 49 -4.86 1.79 19.01
CA ALA A 49 -5.81 0.74 18.67
C ALA A 49 -5.10 -0.51 18.11
N VAL A 50 -4.05 -0.33 17.29
CA VAL A 50 -3.22 -1.43 16.80
C VAL A 50 -2.50 -2.14 17.94
N MET A 51 -1.87 -1.39 18.86
CA MET A 51 -1.20 -1.92 20.04
C MET A 51 -2.18 -2.77 20.88
N SER A 52 -3.36 -2.24 21.20
CA SER A 52 -4.38 -2.93 22.00
C SER A 52 -4.88 -4.21 21.31
N ALA A 53 -5.06 -4.17 19.98
CA ALA A 53 -5.45 -5.35 19.21
C ALA A 53 -4.36 -6.45 19.22
N ILE A 54 -3.09 -6.06 19.18
CA ILE A 54 -1.96 -7.01 19.28
C ILE A 54 -1.91 -7.65 20.67
N GLU A 55 -2.03 -6.85 21.74
CA GLU A 55 -2.05 -7.34 23.11
C GLU A 55 -3.21 -8.33 23.35
N GLU A 56 -4.38 -8.00 22.81
CA GLU A 56 -5.55 -8.88 22.91
C GLU A 56 -5.39 -10.16 22.08
N ALA A 57 -4.75 -10.10 20.91
CA ALA A 57 -4.55 -11.24 20.01
C ALA A 57 -3.55 -12.25 20.55
N ASP A 58 -2.55 -11.80 21.32
CA ASP A 58 -1.46 -12.64 21.78
C ASP A 58 -1.87 -13.56 22.94
N ASP A 59 -1.65 -14.85 22.76
CA ASP A 59 -1.74 -15.87 23.83
C ASP A 59 -0.36 -16.47 24.18
N GLY A 60 0.71 -15.82 23.76
CA GLY A 60 2.09 -16.30 23.87
C GLY A 60 2.61 -17.06 22.65
N SER A 61 1.74 -17.37 21.67
CA SER A 61 2.13 -18.09 20.44
C SER A 61 2.64 -17.15 19.35
N GLY A 62 2.31 -15.84 19.43
CA GLY A 62 2.68 -14.81 18.48
C GLY A 62 1.50 -14.23 17.70
N VAL A 63 1.73 -13.10 17.05
CA VAL A 63 0.72 -12.34 16.31
C VAL A 63 1.21 -11.98 14.90
N LEU A 64 0.37 -12.27 13.90
CA LEU A 64 0.57 -11.80 12.52
C LEU A 64 -0.30 -10.58 12.27
N VAL A 65 0.33 -9.48 11.83
CA VAL A 65 -0.36 -8.22 11.50
C VAL A 65 -0.39 -8.02 10.00
N LEU A 66 -1.58 -7.90 9.43
CA LEU A 66 -1.80 -7.55 8.02
C LEU A 66 -2.33 -6.12 7.93
N MET A 67 -1.97 -5.39 6.88
CA MET A 67 -2.30 -3.98 6.72
C MET A 67 -2.69 -3.64 5.30
N ASP A 68 -3.54 -2.61 5.12
CA ASP A 68 -4.04 -2.22 3.81
C ASP A 68 -3.08 -1.28 3.04
N LEU A 69 -2.73 -0.13 3.58
CA LEU A 69 -1.94 0.90 2.90
C LEU A 69 -0.72 1.31 3.74
N GLY A 70 0.20 2.07 3.13
CA GLY A 70 1.47 2.44 3.75
C GLY A 70 1.38 3.16 5.10
N SER A 71 0.34 3.99 5.34
CA SER A 71 0.14 4.63 6.65
C SER A 71 -0.30 3.63 7.73
N ALA A 72 -1.01 2.55 7.38
CA ALA A 72 -1.29 1.46 8.30
C ALA A 72 -0.01 0.74 8.75
N LEU A 73 0.99 0.63 7.86
CA LEU A 73 2.32 0.13 8.22
C LEU A 73 2.98 1.04 9.27
N LEU A 74 2.97 2.37 9.07
CA LEU A 74 3.54 3.31 10.02
C LEU A 74 2.88 3.23 11.40
N SER A 75 1.53 3.09 11.44
CA SER A 75 0.81 2.90 12.71
C SER A 75 1.17 1.58 13.38
N ALA A 76 1.37 0.51 12.60
CA ALA A 76 1.79 -0.78 13.13
C ALA A 76 3.24 -0.75 13.66
N GLU A 77 4.16 -0.10 12.95
CA GLU A 77 5.55 0.11 13.42
C GLU A 77 5.57 0.91 14.72
N THR A 78 4.79 2.01 14.81
CA THR A 78 4.64 2.79 16.04
C THR A 78 4.06 1.95 17.18
N ALA A 79 3.06 1.12 16.91
CA ALA A 79 2.50 0.21 17.91
C ALA A 79 3.56 -0.77 18.44
N LEU A 80 4.43 -1.33 17.58
CA LEU A 80 5.53 -2.21 18.00
C LEU A 80 6.54 -1.52 18.92
N GLU A 81 6.79 -0.23 18.72
CA GLU A 81 7.68 0.57 19.59
C GLU A 81 7.07 0.80 20.98
N LEU A 82 5.74 0.81 21.09
CA LEU A 82 5.01 1.02 22.34
C LEU A 82 4.79 -0.29 23.14
N LEU A 83 4.89 -1.44 22.48
CA LEU A 83 4.70 -2.75 23.12
C LEU A 83 5.89 -3.15 24.02
N PRO A 84 5.66 -3.98 25.04
CA PRO A 84 6.75 -4.62 25.77
C PRO A 84 7.67 -5.41 24.82
N PRO A 85 9.02 -5.38 25.03
CA PRO A 85 9.98 -6.01 24.10
C PRO A 85 9.70 -7.51 23.88
N GLU A 86 9.24 -8.23 24.90
CA GLU A 86 8.92 -9.66 24.82
C GLU A 86 7.72 -9.93 23.92
N LEU A 87 6.73 -9.04 23.88
CA LEU A 87 5.58 -9.15 23.00
C LEU A 87 5.96 -8.72 21.59
N SER A 88 6.60 -7.56 21.44
CA SER A 88 7.07 -7.05 20.15
C SER A 88 7.93 -8.07 19.38
N ALA A 89 8.79 -8.82 20.09
CA ALA A 89 9.66 -9.85 19.49
C ALA A 89 8.90 -11.03 18.85
N ARG A 90 7.63 -11.24 19.19
CA ARG A 90 6.79 -12.30 18.60
C ARG A 90 5.64 -11.76 17.74
N VAL A 91 5.71 -10.48 17.35
CA VAL A 91 4.81 -9.89 16.38
C VAL A 91 5.49 -9.80 15.03
N ARG A 92 4.77 -10.16 13.97
CA ARG A 92 5.26 -10.08 12.60
C ARG A 92 4.33 -9.24 11.73
N LEU A 93 4.87 -8.16 11.15
CA LEU A 93 4.18 -7.38 10.12
C LEU A 93 4.30 -8.12 8.78
N CYS A 94 3.17 -8.32 8.10
CA CYS A 94 3.10 -9.12 6.88
C CYS A 94 2.56 -8.31 5.71
N PRO A 95 3.34 -8.13 4.61
CA PRO A 95 2.92 -7.39 3.42
C PRO A 95 2.07 -8.23 2.45
N ALA A 96 1.33 -9.21 2.95
CA ALA A 96 0.44 -10.02 2.13
C ALA A 96 -0.74 -9.21 1.59
N PRO A 97 -1.37 -9.63 0.47
CA PRO A 97 -2.60 -9.02 0.01
C PRO A 97 -3.69 -9.16 1.07
N LEU A 98 -4.29 -8.02 1.47
CA LEU A 98 -5.09 -7.95 2.70
C LEU A 98 -6.22 -8.99 2.77
N VAL A 99 -7.01 -9.13 1.70
CA VAL A 99 -8.16 -10.03 1.70
C VAL A 99 -7.70 -11.49 1.64
N GLU A 100 -7.00 -11.88 0.59
CA GLU A 100 -6.57 -13.25 0.38
C GLU A 100 -5.60 -13.71 1.48
N GLY A 101 -4.69 -12.83 1.89
CA GLY A 101 -3.69 -13.11 2.92
C GLY A 101 -4.32 -13.30 4.29
N THR A 102 -5.32 -12.49 4.67
CA THR A 102 -6.03 -12.65 5.94
C THR A 102 -6.78 -13.98 5.99
N LEU A 103 -7.49 -14.34 4.91
CA LEU A 103 -8.23 -15.61 4.86
C LEU A 103 -7.28 -16.82 4.96
N ALA A 104 -6.15 -16.79 4.24
CA ALA A 104 -5.14 -17.84 4.34
C ALA A 104 -4.51 -17.92 5.74
N ALA A 105 -4.18 -16.76 6.34
CA ALA A 105 -3.62 -16.70 7.69
C ALA A 105 -4.57 -17.26 8.74
N VAL A 106 -5.86 -16.92 8.69
CA VAL A 106 -6.89 -17.40 9.61
C VAL A 106 -7.03 -18.93 9.50
N VAL A 107 -7.00 -19.50 8.31
CA VAL A 107 -7.05 -20.96 8.11
C VAL A 107 -5.79 -21.63 8.64
N ALA A 108 -4.62 -21.12 8.29
CA ALA A 108 -3.33 -21.67 8.71
C ALA A 108 -3.14 -21.62 10.24
N ALA A 109 -3.49 -20.49 10.87
CA ALA A 109 -3.44 -20.33 12.31
C ALA A 109 -4.41 -21.30 13.01
N GLY A 110 -5.63 -21.45 12.48
CA GLY A 110 -6.63 -22.39 12.99
C GLY A 110 -6.22 -23.86 12.85
N ALA A 111 -5.38 -24.18 11.87
CA ALA A 111 -4.75 -25.50 11.70
C ALA A 111 -3.57 -25.74 12.66
N GLY A 112 -3.17 -24.74 13.46
CA GLY A 112 -2.11 -24.83 14.45
C GLY A 112 -0.69 -24.63 13.90
N LEU A 113 -0.54 -24.01 12.72
CA LEU A 113 0.76 -23.67 12.14
C LEU A 113 1.48 -22.59 12.97
N GLY A 114 2.81 -22.58 12.91
CA GLY A 114 3.64 -21.56 13.55
C GLY A 114 3.62 -20.22 12.81
N LEU A 115 4.11 -19.16 13.46
CA LEU A 115 4.04 -17.78 12.94
C LEU A 115 4.68 -17.62 11.55
N ASP A 116 5.82 -18.26 11.31
CA ASP A 116 6.52 -18.20 10.02
C ASP A 116 5.73 -18.90 8.91
N GLU A 117 5.09 -20.02 9.22
CA GLU A 117 4.28 -20.78 8.27
C GLU A 117 2.98 -20.01 7.95
N VAL A 118 2.30 -19.46 8.97
CA VAL A 118 1.12 -18.62 8.79
C VAL A 118 1.43 -17.41 7.91
N ALA A 119 2.57 -16.76 8.14
CA ALA A 119 3.01 -15.64 7.31
C ALA A 119 3.32 -16.08 5.86
N ALA A 120 3.92 -17.25 5.67
CA ALA A 120 4.21 -17.79 4.34
C ALA A 120 2.93 -18.10 3.54
N GLU A 121 1.93 -18.70 4.18
CA GLU A 121 0.59 -18.95 3.60
C GLU A 121 -0.09 -17.62 3.20
N ALA A 122 -0.05 -16.62 4.07
CA ALA A 122 -0.60 -15.30 3.77
C ALA A 122 0.08 -14.64 2.55
N LEU A 123 1.42 -14.69 2.48
CA LEU A 123 2.19 -14.13 1.36
C LEU A 123 1.90 -14.86 0.04
N GLY A 124 1.70 -16.18 0.08
CA GLY A 124 1.39 -17.00 -1.08
C GLY A 124 -0.05 -16.88 -1.59
N ALA A 125 -0.95 -16.28 -0.82
CA ALA A 125 -2.39 -16.33 -1.04
C ALA A 125 -2.88 -15.71 -2.35
N LEU A 126 -2.09 -14.84 -3.00
CA LEU A 126 -2.42 -14.28 -4.32
C LEU A 126 -2.20 -15.27 -5.48
N GLY A 127 -1.35 -16.28 -5.29
CA GLY A 127 -0.96 -17.25 -6.32
C GLY A 127 -2.13 -17.94 -7.02
N PRO A 128 -3.10 -18.53 -6.30
CA PRO A 128 -4.27 -19.15 -6.91
C PRO A 128 -5.08 -18.20 -7.80
N LYS A 129 -5.28 -16.97 -7.36
CA LYS A 129 -6.01 -15.94 -8.12
C LYS A 129 -5.26 -15.55 -9.40
N GLN A 130 -3.93 -15.44 -9.33
CA GLN A 130 -3.08 -15.17 -10.50
C GLN A 130 -3.11 -16.34 -11.48
N ALA A 131 -3.08 -17.58 -11.00
CA ALA A 131 -3.11 -18.77 -11.84
C ALA A 131 -4.45 -18.98 -12.58
N MET A 132 -5.55 -18.43 -12.04
CA MET A 132 -6.88 -18.51 -12.67
C MET A 132 -7.07 -17.47 -13.77
N LEU A 133 -6.25 -16.42 -13.82
CA LEU A 133 -6.32 -15.40 -14.85
C LEU A 133 -5.33 -15.75 -15.99
N PRO A 134 -5.73 -15.61 -17.27
CA PRO A 134 -4.77 -15.79 -18.36
C PRO A 134 -3.63 -14.79 -18.15
N ALA A 135 -2.40 -15.29 -18.28
CA ALA A 135 -1.20 -14.47 -18.21
C ALA A 135 -1.28 -13.41 -19.33
N LYS A 136 -1.77 -12.23 -19.00
CA LYS A 136 -1.52 -11.07 -19.81
C LYS A 136 -0.03 -10.79 -19.59
N GLU A 137 0.75 -10.83 -20.67
CA GLU A 137 2.18 -10.59 -20.65
C GLU A 137 2.48 -9.47 -19.66
N ALA A 138 3.23 -9.80 -18.61
CA ALA A 138 3.69 -8.81 -17.65
C ALA A 138 4.43 -7.76 -18.48
N SER A 139 3.90 -6.54 -18.53
CA SER A 139 4.63 -5.42 -19.13
C SER A 139 6.01 -5.42 -18.50
N ALA A 140 7.01 -5.71 -19.34
CA ALA A 140 8.39 -5.80 -18.95
C ALA A 140 8.74 -4.63 -18.00
N VAL A 141 9.43 -4.95 -16.93
CA VAL A 141 10.19 -3.95 -16.19
C VAL A 141 11.09 -3.30 -17.24
N ILE A 142 10.76 -2.06 -17.61
CA ILE A 142 11.63 -1.29 -18.48
C ILE A 142 12.86 -0.98 -17.63
N GLU A 143 13.93 -1.75 -17.79
CA GLU A 143 15.25 -1.34 -17.36
C GLU A 143 15.54 0.00 -18.03
N ALA A 144 15.92 0.98 -17.21
CA ALA A 144 16.23 2.31 -17.69
C ALA A 144 17.38 2.24 -18.73
N ALA A 145 17.03 2.32 -20.01
CA ALA A 145 18.00 2.57 -21.04
C ALA A 145 18.49 4.02 -20.89
N PRO A 146 19.79 4.32 -21.10
CA PRO A 146 20.30 5.67 -21.03
C PRO A 146 19.54 6.56 -22.00
N LEU A 147 19.06 7.72 -21.52
CA LEU A 147 18.32 8.71 -22.27
C LEU A 147 19.18 9.24 -23.44
N ALA A 148 18.92 8.74 -24.64
CA ALA A 148 19.27 9.47 -25.84
C ALA A 148 18.24 10.61 -25.99
N ASP A 149 18.70 11.83 -26.04
CA ASP A 149 17.97 13.09 -25.86
C ASP A 149 17.08 13.48 -27.06
N GLU A 150 16.61 12.53 -27.86
CA GLU A 150 15.84 12.80 -29.06
C GLU A 150 14.33 12.86 -28.77
N GLY A 151 13.81 14.09 -28.68
CA GLY A 151 12.37 14.35 -28.72
C GLY A 151 11.62 14.29 -27.40
N TRP A 152 12.30 14.16 -26.27
CA TRP A 152 11.68 14.24 -24.95
C TRP A 152 11.63 15.68 -24.43
N LEU A 153 10.46 16.13 -24.05
CA LEU A 153 10.26 17.35 -23.25
C LEU A 153 10.29 16.98 -21.76
N ARG A 154 10.76 17.89 -20.91
CA ARG A 154 10.90 17.66 -19.46
C ARG A 154 10.28 18.81 -18.68
N CYS A 155 9.57 18.47 -17.59
CA CYS A 155 9.14 19.38 -16.55
C CYS A 155 9.59 18.85 -15.20
N GLU A 156 10.18 19.71 -14.36
CA GLU A 156 10.63 19.35 -13.01
C GLU A 156 9.88 20.18 -11.98
N VAL A 157 9.37 19.51 -10.93
CA VAL A 157 8.64 20.12 -9.83
C VAL A 157 9.20 19.65 -8.50
N VAL A 158 9.02 20.46 -7.44
CA VAL A 158 9.29 20.06 -6.05
C VAL A 158 7.97 19.76 -5.37
N VAL A 159 7.89 18.63 -4.71
CA VAL A 159 6.67 18.20 -3.99
C VAL A 159 6.57 18.96 -2.67
N ASP A 160 5.55 19.80 -2.51
CA ASP A 160 5.31 20.58 -1.28
C ASP A 160 4.19 19.99 -0.39
N ASN A 161 3.58 18.90 -0.80
CA ASN A 161 2.56 18.20 -0.01
C ASN A 161 3.12 17.74 1.33
N PRO A 162 2.45 17.98 2.46
CA PRO A 162 2.93 17.60 3.79
C PRO A 162 3.28 16.11 3.92
N HIS A 163 2.48 15.24 3.29
CA HIS A 163 2.65 13.79 3.31
C HIS A 163 3.22 13.22 1.99
N GLY A 164 3.80 14.06 1.13
CA GLY A 164 4.31 13.67 -0.18
C GLY A 164 3.21 13.23 -1.16
N LEU A 165 3.59 12.42 -2.15
CA LEU A 165 2.65 11.93 -3.18
C LEU A 165 1.98 10.62 -2.72
N HIS A 166 1.15 10.69 -1.66
CA HIS A 166 0.39 9.54 -1.17
C HIS A 166 -0.80 9.19 -2.10
N VAL A 167 -1.66 8.24 -1.71
CA VAL A 167 -2.67 7.64 -2.60
C VAL A 167 -3.60 8.66 -3.26
N ARG A 168 -4.10 9.68 -2.52
CA ARG A 168 -5.02 10.69 -3.07
C ARG A 168 -4.35 11.58 -4.12
N PRO A 169 -3.23 12.29 -3.86
CA PRO A 169 -2.48 13.04 -4.86
C PRO A 169 -2.02 12.19 -6.05
N ALA A 170 -1.56 10.95 -5.79
CA ALA A 170 -1.15 10.04 -6.84
C ALA A 170 -2.31 9.64 -7.76
N ALA A 171 -3.51 9.40 -7.21
CA ALA A 171 -4.70 9.10 -8.00
C ALA A 171 -5.13 10.29 -8.87
N ARG A 172 -5.03 11.53 -8.35
CA ARG A 172 -5.28 12.75 -9.16
C ARG A 172 -4.30 12.89 -10.31
N LEU A 173 -3.01 12.63 -10.05
CA LEU A 173 -1.98 12.66 -11.10
C LEU A 173 -2.27 11.64 -12.20
N VAL A 174 -2.61 10.39 -11.83
CA VAL A 174 -3.01 9.34 -12.79
C VAL A 174 -4.19 9.79 -13.64
N ALA A 175 -5.25 10.30 -12.99
CA ALA A 175 -6.47 10.73 -13.68
C ALA A 175 -6.20 11.89 -14.64
N ALA A 176 -5.43 12.89 -14.21
CA ALA A 176 -5.12 14.07 -14.99
C ALA A 176 -4.23 13.77 -16.21
N LEU A 177 -3.30 12.81 -16.09
CA LEU A 177 -2.39 12.46 -17.21
C LEU A 177 -2.98 11.41 -18.16
N LYS A 178 -4.10 10.78 -17.80
CA LYS A 178 -4.75 9.74 -18.61
C LYS A 178 -5.19 10.21 -20.01
N PRO A 179 -5.77 11.42 -20.19
CA PRO A 179 -6.31 11.85 -21.48
C PRO A 179 -5.27 12.12 -22.58
N PHE A 180 -4.01 12.42 -22.22
CA PHE A 180 -3.01 12.86 -23.17
C PHE A 180 -2.46 11.74 -24.04
N ALA A 181 -2.41 11.93 -25.35
CA ALA A 181 -1.78 11.02 -26.32
C ALA A 181 -0.26 11.26 -26.36
N ALA A 182 0.42 10.96 -25.27
CA ALA A 182 1.88 11.12 -25.13
C ALA A 182 2.49 9.91 -24.41
N GLU A 183 3.72 9.58 -24.75
CA GLU A 183 4.56 8.69 -23.92
C GLU A 183 5.02 9.49 -22.71
N LEU A 184 4.82 8.95 -21.50
CA LEU A 184 5.10 9.63 -20.25
C LEU A 184 5.98 8.77 -19.35
N ARG A 185 6.98 9.40 -18.70
CA ARG A 185 7.86 8.79 -17.71
C ARG A 185 8.02 9.74 -16.52
N LEU A 186 7.85 9.26 -15.32
CA LEU A 186 8.07 10.06 -14.11
C LEU A 186 9.29 9.53 -13.38
N LEU A 187 10.20 10.46 -13.07
CA LEU A 187 11.46 10.15 -12.40
C LEU A 187 11.52 10.78 -11.01
N ARG A 188 12.08 10.05 -10.06
CA ARG A 188 12.56 10.54 -8.76
C ARG A 188 13.98 10.02 -8.55
N GLY A 189 14.99 10.90 -8.68
CA GLY A 189 16.40 10.48 -8.73
C GLY A 189 16.61 9.48 -9.86
N ASP A 190 17.17 8.30 -9.55
CA ASP A 190 17.45 7.24 -10.53
C ASP A 190 16.25 6.29 -10.78
N LYS A 191 15.13 6.50 -10.10
CA LYS A 191 13.93 5.67 -10.26
C LYS A 191 13.00 6.25 -11.29
N GLU A 192 12.62 5.42 -12.28
CA GLU A 192 11.67 5.76 -13.34
C GLU A 192 10.41 4.90 -13.23
N VAL A 193 9.24 5.50 -13.39
CA VAL A 193 7.95 4.80 -13.41
C VAL A 193 6.98 5.38 -14.43
N ASN A 194 5.98 4.58 -14.82
CA ASN A 194 4.84 5.07 -15.58
C ASN A 194 3.90 5.89 -14.68
N PRO A 195 3.72 7.21 -14.93
CA PRO A 195 2.88 8.08 -14.10
C PRO A 195 1.37 7.78 -14.19
N ARG A 196 0.95 6.92 -15.12
CA ARG A 196 -0.45 6.46 -15.25
C ARG A 196 -0.73 5.20 -14.40
N SER A 197 0.21 4.74 -13.61
CA SER A 197 0.05 3.59 -12.73
C SER A 197 0.13 4.01 -11.28
N LEU A 198 -1.00 3.96 -10.56
CA LEU A 198 -1.06 4.28 -9.12
C LEU A 198 -0.08 3.42 -8.30
N THR A 199 -0.01 2.13 -8.59
CA THR A 199 0.90 1.20 -7.91
C THR A 199 2.36 1.57 -8.13
N ARG A 200 2.74 1.93 -9.37
CA ARG A 200 4.11 2.36 -9.68
C ARG A 200 4.46 3.69 -9.00
N LEU A 201 3.50 4.63 -8.93
CA LEU A 201 3.68 5.90 -8.22
C LEU A 201 3.90 5.66 -6.71
N ALA A 202 3.13 4.76 -6.09
CA ALA A 202 3.32 4.41 -4.69
C ALA A 202 4.72 3.83 -4.41
N MET A 203 5.28 3.05 -5.34
CA MET A 203 6.64 2.49 -5.21
C MET A 203 7.75 3.56 -5.26
N LEU A 204 7.49 4.75 -5.78
CA LEU A 204 8.46 5.85 -5.73
C LEU A 204 8.66 6.38 -4.31
N ASN A 205 7.71 6.19 -3.41
CA ASN A 205 7.75 6.66 -2.01
C ASN A 205 8.14 8.15 -1.91
N VAL A 206 7.44 8.98 -2.66
CA VAL A 206 7.72 10.42 -2.81
C VAL A 206 7.35 11.16 -1.53
N ARG A 207 8.29 11.94 -0.99
CA ARG A 207 8.12 12.73 0.24
C ARG A 207 8.11 14.22 -0.05
N LYS A 208 7.69 15.01 0.94
CA LYS A 208 7.82 16.48 0.88
C LYS A 208 9.29 16.87 0.64
N GLY A 209 9.50 17.79 -0.30
CA GLY A 209 10.82 18.26 -0.71
C GLY A 209 11.49 17.45 -1.83
N ASP A 210 10.94 16.30 -2.19
CA ASP A 210 11.47 15.52 -3.32
C ASP A 210 11.26 16.25 -4.66
N ARG A 211 12.19 16.04 -5.55
CA ARG A 211 12.09 16.51 -6.95
C ARG A 211 11.53 15.40 -7.82
N LEU A 212 10.52 15.74 -8.59
CA LEU A 212 9.93 14.88 -9.61
C LEU A 212 10.18 15.49 -10.99
N SER A 213 10.60 14.66 -11.93
CA SER A 213 10.75 15.05 -13.33
C SER A 213 9.79 14.24 -14.19
N LEU A 214 8.83 14.92 -14.84
CA LEU A 214 8.00 14.30 -15.85
C LEU A 214 8.65 14.49 -17.21
N LEU A 215 8.91 13.39 -17.91
CA LEU A 215 9.31 13.35 -19.30
C LEU A 215 8.10 13.02 -20.16
N ALA A 216 7.93 13.72 -21.26
CA ALA A 216 6.83 13.51 -22.19
C ALA A 216 7.32 13.57 -23.63
N ARG A 217 6.79 12.67 -24.49
CA ARG A 217 7.07 12.64 -25.94
C ARG A 217 5.79 12.33 -26.70
N GLY A 218 5.58 12.96 -27.82
CA GLY A 218 4.42 12.77 -28.70
C GLY A 218 3.58 14.05 -28.84
N GLU A 219 2.42 13.92 -29.47
CA GLU A 219 1.56 15.04 -29.87
C GLU A 219 1.14 15.92 -28.69
N ASP A 220 0.73 15.30 -27.58
CA ASP A 220 0.25 16.01 -26.40
C ASP A 220 1.35 16.23 -25.33
N ALA A 221 2.63 16.07 -25.67
CA ALA A 221 3.72 16.13 -24.69
C ALA A 221 3.75 17.46 -23.92
N ALA A 222 3.65 18.59 -24.63
CA ALA A 222 3.67 19.93 -24.01
C ALA A 222 2.43 20.14 -23.10
N ALA A 223 1.26 19.68 -23.51
CA ALA A 223 0.03 19.79 -22.75
C ALA A 223 0.06 18.93 -21.47
N ALA A 224 0.62 17.72 -21.56
CA ALA A 224 0.81 16.84 -20.41
C ALA A 224 1.78 17.45 -19.37
N LEU A 225 2.87 18.09 -19.81
CA LEU A 225 3.80 18.77 -18.91
C LEU A 225 3.17 20.00 -18.25
N ALA A 226 2.38 20.79 -18.99
CA ALA A 226 1.66 21.93 -18.43
C ALA A 226 0.65 21.49 -17.37
N CYS A 227 -0.09 20.41 -17.62
CA CYS A 227 -1.00 19.79 -16.65
C CYS A 227 -0.27 19.32 -15.39
N PHE A 228 0.90 18.70 -15.53
CA PHE A 228 1.72 18.27 -14.41
C PHE A 228 2.20 19.44 -13.56
N GLN A 229 2.67 20.53 -14.19
CA GLN A 229 3.07 21.75 -13.48
C GLN A 229 1.90 22.36 -12.70
N GLN A 230 0.74 22.47 -13.34
CA GLN A 230 -0.46 23.00 -12.68
C GLN A 230 -0.86 22.14 -11.46
N LEU A 231 -0.83 20.82 -11.59
CA LEU A 231 -1.11 19.92 -10.46
C LEU A 231 -0.12 20.13 -9.31
N ALA A 232 1.15 20.36 -9.60
CA ALA A 232 2.16 20.61 -8.57
C ALA A 232 1.91 21.96 -7.88
N ASP A 233 1.54 23.00 -8.62
CA ASP A 233 1.19 24.32 -8.08
C ASP A 233 -0.06 24.26 -7.20
N GLU A 234 -1.01 23.38 -7.51
CA GLU A 234 -2.21 23.05 -6.71
C GLU A 234 -1.92 22.01 -5.60
N ARG A 235 -0.64 21.71 -5.32
CA ARG A 235 -0.21 20.68 -4.36
C ARG A 235 -0.90 19.33 -4.59
N PHE A 236 -1.08 18.95 -5.85
CA PHE A 236 -1.79 17.73 -6.26
C PHE A 236 -3.14 17.55 -5.58
N GLY A 237 -3.74 18.66 -5.08
CA GLY A 237 -5.06 18.71 -4.49
C GLY A 237 -5.15 18.34 -3.00
N ASP A 238 -4.07 18.59 -2.27
CA ASP A 238 -4.06 18.62 -0.80
C ASP A 238 -4.30 20.03 -0.26
#